data_65a4c18a48d2e97c0309171d4a104864
#
_entry.id   65a4c18a48d2e97c0309171d4a104864
#
_cell.length_a   1.000
_cell.length_b   1.000
_cell.length_c   1.000
_cell.angle_alpha   90.00
_cell.angle_beta   90.00
_cell.angle_gamma   90.00
#
_symmetry.space_group_name_H-M   'P 1'
#
loop_
_entity.id
_entity.type
_entity.pdbx_description
1 polymer ?
#
loop_
_entity_poly.entity_id
_entity_poly.type
_entity_poly.pdbx_seq_one_letter_code
_entity_poly.pdbx_strand_id
1 'polypeptide(L)'
;YILGGAGTDVPGDSSPEAGFARDMTAHHSQAVEMAELLRPKTEDPEMQLLASDIALTQQAQIGQMTAWLDLWGLPAYSGQASMAWMGMAMDSTADMPGMASRAEIAALAGQNGETAELTFLRLMIEHHRAGVTMAEAVLERSDERVVTELAEVIAASQQYEIDTLQALIEQRTGAVDDAVKASSAEHMDQTEDTIEMDGHNDGD
;
A
#
# COMPACT_ATOMS: atom_id res chain seq x y z
N TYR A 1 -38.37 34.25 21.50
CA TYR A 1 -37.67 33.77 20.30
C TYR A 1 -36.68 32.68 20.75
N ILE A 2 -37.08 31.41 20.54
CA ILE A 2 -36.18 30.27 20.71
C ILE A 2 -35.46 30.16 19.38
N LEU A 3 -34.20 30.56 19.35
CA LEU A 3 -33.29 30.19 18.28
C LEU A 3 -33.05 28.68 18.44
N GLY A 4 -33.79 27.87 17.66
CA GLY A 4 -33.45 26.50 17.41
C GLY A 4 -32.10 26.48 16.72
N GLY A 5 -31.01 26.24 17.45
CA GLY A 5 -29.76 25.89 16.86
C GLY A 5 -29.98 24.56 16.14
N ALA A 6 -29.77 24.51 14.82
CA ALA A 6 -29.49 23.27 14.14
C ALA A 6 -28.21 22.74 14.79
N GLY A 7 -28.36 21.85 15.78
CA GLY A 7 -27.25 21.06 16.28
C GLY A 7 -26.76 20.27 15.08
N THR A 8 -25.57 20.54 14.58
CA THR A 8 -24.85 19.56 13.80
C THR A 8 -24.65 18.38 14.72
N ASP A 9 -25.37 17.29 14.49
CA ASP A 9 -25.19 16.07 15.27
C ASP A 9 -23.76 15.62 15.01
N VAL A 10 -22.90 15.82 16.01
CA VAL A 10 -21.49 15.40 15.96
C VAL A 10 -21.46 13.86 15.88
N PRO A 11 -20.65 13.26 15.01
CA PRO A 11 -20.52 11.82 14.91
C PRO A 11 -20.26 11.17 16.27
N GLY A 12 -21.01 10.10 16.58
CA GLY A 12 -20.88 9.36 17.83
C GLY A 12 -19.78 8.29 17.77
N ASP A 13 -19.43 7.71 18.93
CA ASP A 13 -18.33 6.74 19.06
C ASP A 13 -18.50 5.48 18.18
N SER A 14 -19.73 5.06 17.91
CA SER A 14 -20.07 3.90 17.06
C SER A 14 -20.49 4.30 15.63
N SER A 15 -20.35 5.56 15.26
CA SER A 15 -20.73 6.02 13.92
C SER A 15 -19.76 5.51 12.85
N PRO A 16 -20.17 5.42 11.57
CA PRO A 16 -19.29 5.08 10.45
C PRO A 16 -18.09 6.01 10.35
N GLU A 17 -18.26 7.30 10.59
CA GLU A 17 -17.22 8.33 10.55
C GLU A 17 -16.12 8.05 11.58
N ALA A 18 -16.50 7.78 12.82
CA ALA A 18 -15.54 7.49 13.88
C ALA A 18 -14.84 6.15 13.69
N GLY A 19 -15.56 5.15 13.21
CA GLY A 19 -15.00 3.85 12.84
C GLY A 19 -14.00 3.97 11.69
N PHE A 20 -14.38 4.64 10.61
CA PHE A 20 -13.50 4.94 9.48
C PHE A 20 -12.24 5.70 9.91
N ALA A 21 -12.39 6.77 10.68
CA ALA A 21 -11.25 7.57 11.13
C ALA A 21 -10.23 6.75 11.92
N ARG A 22 -10.66 5.83 12.79
CA ARG A 22 -9.78 4.96 13.57
C ARG A 22 -9.13 3.88 12.73
N ASP A 23 -9.92 3.14 11.97
CA ASP A 23 -9.44 1.99 11.21
C ASP A 23 -8.54 2.44 10.04
N MET A 24 -8.90 3.52 9.34
CA MET A 24 -8.05 4.07 8.27
C MET A 24 -6.77 4.70 8.84
N THR A 25 -6.80 5.28 10.04
CA THR A 25 -5.58 5.73 10.73
C THR A 25 -4.63 4.56 11.02
N ALA A 26 -5.15 3.45 11.52
CA ALA A 26 -4.35 2.24 11.78
C ALA A 26 -3.82 1.64 10.47
N HIS A 27 -4.64 1.58 9.44
CA HIS A 27 -4.30 1.11 8.10
C HIS A 27 -3.18 1.98 7.49
N HIS A 28 -3.34 3.28 7.43
CA HIS A 28 -2.33 4.21 6.94
C HIS A 28 -1.00 4.15 7.70
N SER A 29 -1.06 3.93 9.02
CA SER A 29 0.14 3.79 9.83
C SER A 29 1.04 2.64 9.36
N GLN A 30 0.46 1.54 8.88
CA GLN A 30 1.26 0.45 8.32
C GLN A 30 1.86 0.79 6.96
N ALA A 31 1.15 1.52 6.10
CA ALA A 31 1.74 1.98 4.83
C ALA A 31 2.95 2.90 5.07
N VAL A 32 2.84 3.81 6.04
CA VAL A 32 3.96 4.66 6.47
C VAL A 32 5.12 3.80 6.97
N GLU A 33 4.86 2.77 7.81
CA GLU A 33 5.88 1.84 8.27
C GLU A 33 6.58 1.13 7.10
N MET A 34 5.84 0.57 6.16
CA MET A 34 6.40 -0.11 4.98
C MET A 34 7.25 0.84 4.12
N ALA A 35 6.78 2.07 3.91
CA ALA A 35 7.50 3.08 3.15
C ALA A 35 8.82 3.48 3.83
N GLU A 36 8.80 3.72 5.14
CA GLU A 36 10.01 4.05 5.91
C GLU A 36 11.00 2.87 6.00
N LEU A 37 10.51 1.62 5.98
CA LEU A 37 11.36 0.44 5.89
C LEU A 37 12.05 0.32 4.54
N LEU A 38 11.39 0.67 3.44
CA LEU A 38 11.97 0.59 2.09
C LEU A 38 13.04 1.66 1.86
N ARG A 39 12.79 2.92 2.24
CA ARG A 39 13.63 4.07 1.88
C ARG A 39 15.14 3.88 2.06
N PRO A 40 15.65 3.35 3.18
CA PRO A 40 17.08 3.13 3.35
C PRO A 40 17.61 1.87 2.65
N LYS A 41 16.77 1.09 1.98
CA LYS A 41 17.10 -0.22 1.41
C LYS A 41 17.15 -0.22 -0.11
N THR A 42 16.67 0.82 -0.75
CA THR A 42 16.72 1.03 -2.19
C THR A 42 17.67 2.17 -2.56
N GLU A 43 18.43 1.99 -3.63
CA GLU A 43 19.22 3.05 -4.26
C GLU A 43 18.49 3.66 -5.48
N ASP A 44 17.35 3.09 -5.86
CA ASP A 44 16.52 3.60 -6.96
C ASP A 44 15.82 4.89 -6.53
N PRO A 45 16.12 6.05 -7.16
CA PRO A 45 15.53 7.32 -6.79
C PRO A 45 14.02 7.40 -7.02
N GLU A 46 13.48 6.62 -7.98
CA GLU A 46 12.04 6.55 -8.23
C GLU A 46 11.32 5.85 -7.06
N MET A 47 11.89 4.75 -6.56
CA MET A 47 11.36 4.04 -5.40
C MET A 47 11.48 4.86 -4.11
N GLN A 48 12.58 5.60 -3.94
CA GLN A 48 12.75 6.51 -2.79
C GLN A 48 11.71 7.63 -2.81
N LEU A 49 11.45 8.22 -3.98
CA LEU A 49 10.45 9.27 -4.15
C LEU A 49 9.05 8.72 -3.87
N LEU A 50 8.67 7.61 -4.51
CA LEU A 50 7.37 6.97 -4.32
C LEU A 50 7.10 6.64 -2.83
N ALA A 51 8.05 6.00 -2.16
CA ALA A 51 7.92 5.69 -0.73
C ALA A 51 7.77 6.95 0.12
N SER A 52 8.49 8.02 -0.22
CA SER A 52 8.38 9.30 0.48
C SER A 52 7.02 9.96 0.26
N ASP A 53 6.50 9.94 -0.96
CA ASP A 53 5.19 10.53 -1.30
C ASP A 53 4.06 9.78 -0.58
N ILE A 54 4.09 8.44 -0.59
CA ILE A 54 3.14 7.61 0.17
C ILE A 54 3.19 7.94 1.66
N ALA A 55 4.40 7.96 2.26
CA ALA A 55 4.55 8.22 3.69
C ALA A 55 4.03 9.61 4.08
N LEU A 56 4.38 10.66 3.33
CA LEU A 56 3.97 12.03 3.63
C LEU A 56 2.47 12.24 3.44
N THR A 57 1.91 11.72 2.36
CA THR A 57 0.46 11.84 2.06
C THR A 57 -0.35 11.12 3.13
N GLN A 58 -0.02 9.87 3.43
CA GLN A 58 -0.79 9.10 4.42
C GLN A 58 -0.58 9.62 5.85
N GLN A 59 0.61 10.14 6.19
CA GLN A 59 0.81 10.81 7.49
C GLN A 59 -0.04 12.08 7.63
N ALA A 60 -0.21 12.85 6.57
CA ALA A 60 -1.09 14.01 6.59
C ALA A 60 -2.57 13.61 6.79
N GLN A 61 -3.01 12.53 6.13
CA GLN A 61 -4.36 11.99 6.27
C GLN A 61 -4.63 11.42 7.67
N ILE A 62 -3.64 10.75 8.29
CA ILE A 62 -3.68 10.35 9.71
C ILE A 62 -3.93 11.56 10.61
N GLY A 63 -3.20 12.65 10.36
CA GLY A 63 -3.38 13.89 11.13
C GLY A 63 -4.79 14.46 11.02
N GLN A 64 -5.39 14.44 9.83
CA GLN A 64 -6.77 14.92 9.61
C GLN A 64 -7.78 14.05 10.37
N MET A 65 -7.71 12.73 10.22
CA MET A 65 -8.62 11.79 10.88
C MET A 65 -8.51 11.84 12.40
N THR A 66 -7.29 11.97 12.92
CA THR A 66 -7.06 12.15 14.36
C THR A 66 -7.68 13.46 14.86
N ALA A 67 -7.51 14.54 14.12
CA ALA A 67 -8.10 15.83 14.46
C ALA A 67 -9.64 15.80 14.47
N TRP A 68 -10.27 15.01 13.60
CA TRP A 68 -11.73 14.84 13.64
C TRP A 68 -12.19 14.18 14.93
N LEU A 69 -11.54 13.09 15.35
CA LEU A 69 -11.86 12.42 16.60
C LEU A 69 -11.75 13.40 17.80
N ASP A 70 -10.68 14.20 17.85
CA ASP A 70 -10.50 15.22 18.87
C ASP A 70 -11.61 16.28 18.85
N LEU A 71 -11.99 16.79 17.65
CA LEU A 71 -13.06 17.76 17.48
C LEU A 71 -14.43 17.21 17.87
N TRP A 72 -14.67 15.92 17.66
CA TRP A 72 -15.89 15.23 18.07
C TRP A 72 -15.88 14.81 19.54
N GLY A 73 -14.78 15.04 20.25
CA GLY A 73 -14.62 14.63 21.65
C GLY A 73 -14.53 13.11 21.84
N LEU A 74 -14.08 12.40 20.82
CA LEU A 74 -13.99 10.95 20.78
C LEU A 74 -12.53 10.49 21.04
N PRO A 75 -12.33 9.37 21.76
CA PRO A 75 -11.00 8.81 21.95
C PRO A 75 -10.45 8.23 20.64
N ALA A 76 -9.12 8.30 20.46
CA ALA A 76 -8.42 7.68 19.35
C ALA A 76 -8.61 6.14 19.31
N TYR A 77 -8.81 5.53 20.45
CA TYR A 77 -9.13 4.09 20.62
C TYR A 77 -10.49 3.95 21.28
N SER A 78 -11.34 3.07 20.76
CA SER A 78 -12.63 2.77 21.35
C SER A 78 -12.72 1.28 21.74
N GLY A 79 -13.79 0.93 22.45
CA GLY A 79 -14.13 -0.48 22.70
C GLY A 79 -14.84 -1.17 21.53
N GLN A 80 -15.01 -0.49 20.41
CA GLN A 80 -15.61 -1.07 19.21
C GLN A 80 -14.60 -1.99 18.50
N ALA A 81 -15.08 -3.10 17.95
CA ALA A 81 -14.26 -3.96 17.11
C ALA A 81 -13.89 -3.23 15.80
N SER A 82 -12.67 -3.41 15.31
CA SER A 82 -12.25 -2.85 14.03
C SER A 82 -13.19 -3.32 12.92
N MET A 83 -13.43 -2.49 11.91
CA MET A 83 -14.32 -2.76 10.77
C MET A 83 -15.79 -3.02 11.13
N ALA A 84 -16.21 -2.87 12.40
CA ALA A 84 -17.61 -3.07 12.80
C ALA A 84 -18.55 -2.11 12.08
N TRP A 85 -18.13 -0.89 11.79
CA TRP A 85 -18.90 0.10 11.03
C TRP A 85 -19.19 -0.31 9.58
N MET A 86 -18.36 -1.22 9.01
CA MET A 86 -18.60 -1.84 7.71
C MET A 86 -19.43 -3.14 7.79
N GLY A 87 -19.78 -3.60 9.01
CA GLY A 87 -20.42 -4.89 9.22
C GLY A 87 -19.48 -6.09 9.22
N MET A 88 -18.17 -5.85 9.28
CA MET A 88 -17.09 -6.86 9.29
C MET A 88 -16.27 -6.73 10.58
N ALA A 89 -16.87 -7.03 11.74
CA ALA A 89 -16.17 -6.90 13.02
C ALA A 89 -14.94 -7.81 13.07
N MET A 90 -13.77 -7.22 13.38
CA MET A 90 -12.47 -7.87 13.51
C MET A 90 -11.95 -7.73 14.94
N ASP A 91 -11.25 -8.74 15.43
CA ASP A 91 -10.69 -8.73 16.80
C ASP A 91 -9.48 -7.78 16.92
N SER A 92 -8.79 -7.52 15.83
CA SER A 92 -7.58 -6.68 15.78
C SER A 92 -7.51 -5.88 14.49
N THR A 93 -6.92 -4.69 14.54
CA THR A 93 -6.57 -3.91 13.36
C THR A 93 -5.58 -4.65 12.44
N ALA A 94 -4.78 -5.57 13.00
CA ALA A 94 -3.86 -6.40 12.20
C ALA A 94 -4.59 -7.44 11.32
N ASP A 95 -5.87 -7.71 11.60
CA ASP A 95 -6.68 -8.65 10.82
C ASP A 95 -7.49 -7.95 9.72
N MET A 96 -7.40 -6.62 9.62
CA MET A 96 -8.09 -5.86 8.57
C MET A 96 -7.58 -6.28 7.18
N PRO A 97 -8.46 -6.31 6.17
CA PRO A 97 -8.06 -6.58 4.80
C PRO A 97 -6.88 -5.71 4.34
N GLY A 98 -5.97 -6.28 3.57
CA GLY A 98 -4.81 -5.59 3.01
C GLY A 98 -3.67 -5.31 4.00
N MET A 99 -3.86 -5.56 5.29
CA MET A 99 -2.77 -5.43 6.27
C MET A 99 -1.72 -6.51 6.04
N ALA A 100 -0.46 -6.08 5.92
CA ALA A 100 0.67 -6.99 5.89
C ALA A 100 0.86 -7.65 7.26
N SER A 101 1.10 -8.96 7.26
CA SER A 101 1.39 -9.71 8.47
C SER A 101 2.74 -9.30 9.08
N ARG A 102 2.94 -9.61 10.36
CA ARG A 102 4.24 -9.39 11.04
C ARG A 102 5.40 -10.10 10.32
N ALA A 103 5.15 -11.26 9.71
CA ALA A 103 6.16 -12.00 8.97
C ALA A 103 6.54 -11.28 7.67
N GLU A 104 5.58 -10.69 6.96
CA GLU A 104 5.82 -9.91 5.73
C GLU A 104 6.55 -8.60 6.04
N ILE A 105 6.17 -7.89 7.08
CA ILE A 105 6.91 -6.70 7.57
C ILE A 105 8.34 -7.06 7.94
N ALA A 106 8.54 -8.16 8.68
CA ALA A 106 9.89 -8.63 9.03
C ALA A 106 10.70 -9.06 7.80
N ALA A 107 10.06 -9.66 6.78
CA ALA A 107 10.71 -9.99 5.52
C ALA A 107 11.16 -8.72 4.78
N LEU A 108 10.28 -7.72 4.63
CA LEU A 108 10.63 -6.43 4.05
C LEU A 108 11.79 -5.77 4.82
N ALA A 109 11.73 -5.80 6.15
CA ALA A 109 12.78 -5.24 7.00
C ALA A 109 14.14 -5.95 6.84
N GLY A 110 14.17 -7.23 6.48
CA GLY A 110 15.38 -8.03 6.28
C GLY A 110 15.97 -7.99 4.86
N GLN A 111 15.24 -7.45 3.88
CA GLN A 111 15.62 -7.40 2.47
C GLN A 111 16.32 -6.08 2.11
N ASN A 112 16.99 -6.04 0.94
CA ASN A 112 17.59 -4.83 0.37
C ASN A 112 17.47 -4.86 -1.16
N GLY A 113 17.66 -3.69 -1.81
CA GLY A 113 17.64 -3.51 -3.26
C GLY A 113 16.35 -4.01 -3.88
N GLU A 114 16.43 -4.54 -5.09
CA GLU A 114 15.28 -4.97 -5.89
C GLU A 114 14.35 -5.96 -5.16
N THR A 115 14.90 -6.84 -4.32
CA THR A 115 14.07 -7.77 -3.54
C THR A 115 13.18 -7.03 -2.54
N ALA A 116 13.71 -6.01 -1.86
CA ALA A 116 12.93 -5.18 -0.96
C ALA A 116 11.89 -4.35 -1.73
N GLU A 117 12.27 -3.82 -2.89
CA GLU A 117 11.37 -3.05 -3.77
C GLU A 117 10.18 -3.89 -4.24
N LEU A 118 10.42 -5.07 -4.79
CA LEU A 118 9.35 -5.97 -5.26
C LEU A 118 8.43 -6.44 -4.12
N THR A 119 8.99 -6.68 -2.94
CA THR A 119 8.19 -7.02 -1.75
C THR A 119 7.31 -5.86 -1.34
N PHE A 120 7.87 -4.66 -1.23
CA PHE A 120 7.13 -3.43 -0.92
C PHE A 120 6.00 -3.17 -1.93
N LEU A 121 6.30 -3.22 -3.23
CA LEU A 121 5.33 -2.97 -4.29
C LEU A 121 4.12 -3.92 -4.18
N ARG A 122 4.36 -5.21 -3.96
CA ARG A 122 3.29 -6.20 -3.82
C ARG A 122 2.45 -5.98 -2.57
N LEU A 123 3.08 -5.74 -1.43
CA LEU A 123 2.38 -5.48 -0.17
C LEU A 123 1.54 -4.19 -0.28
N MET A 124 2.10 -3.14 -0.86
CA MET A 124 1.43 -1.85 -0.98
C MET A 124 0.23 -1.90 -1.93
N ILE A 125 0.27 -2.70 -3.01
CA ILE A 125 -0.88 -2.91 -3.89
C ILE A 125 -2.07 -3.51 -3.12
N GLU A 126 -1.86 -4.58 -2.35
CA GLU A 126 -2.93 -5.22 -1.59
C GLU A 126 -3.45 -4.30 -0.48
N HIS A 127 -2.54 -3.57 0.16
CA HIS A 127 -2.87 -2.57 1.16
C HIS A 127 -3.75 -1.45 0.57
N HIS A 128 -3.37 -0.89 -0.58
CA HIS A 128 -4.13 0.17 -1.23
C HIS A 128 -5.50 -0.30 -1.73
N ARG A 129 -5.61 -1.52 -2.27
CA ARG A 129 -6.91 -2.10 -2.66
C ARG A 129 -7.91 -2.13 -1.49
N ALA A 130 -7.43 -2.52 -0.32
CA ALA A 130 -8.26 -2.52 0.88
C ALA A 130 -8.60 -1.09 1.33
N GLY A 131 -7.65 -0.17 1.26
CA GLY A 131 -7.87 1.25 1.56
C GLY A 131 -8.94 1.89 0.66
N VAL A 132 -8.91 1.61 -0.65
CA VAL A 132 -9.98 2.01 -1.60
C VAL A 132 -11.33 1.47 -1.15
N THR A 133 -11.40 0.16 -0.84
CA THR A 133 -12.66 -0.46 -0.37
C THR A 133 -13.18 0.17 0.91
N MET A 134 -12.32 0.50 1.86
CA MET A 134 -12.72 1.21 3.09
C MET A 134 -13.22 2.62 2.81
N ALA A 135 -12.55 3.34 1.91
CA ALA A 135 -12.95 4.70 1.51
C ALA A 135 -14.33 4.69 0.81
N GLU A 136 -14.55 3.78 -0.15
CA GLU A 136 -15.84 3.61 -0.80
C GLU A 136 -16.94 3.23 0.19
N ALA A 137 -16.64 2.36 1.16
CA ALA A 137 -17.62 1.95 2.16
C ALA A 137 -18.09 3.08 3.07
N VAL A 138 -17.23 4.05 3.43
CA VAL A 138 -17.67 5.21 4.22
C VAL A 138 -18.46 6.20 3.38
N LEU A 139 -18.17 6.35 2.09
CA LEU A 139 -18.97 7.16 1.17
C LEU A 139 -20.42 6.70 1.05
N GLU A 140 -20.67 5.38 1.20
CA GLU A 140 -22.03 4.83 1.21
C GLU A 140 -22.78 5.02 2.55
N ARG A 141 -22.08 5.41 3.63
CA ARG A 141 -22.61 5.36 5.01
C ARG A 141 -22.58 6.70 5.72
N SER A 142 -21.96 7.71 5.15
CA SER A 142 -21.76 9.01 5.75
C SER A 142 -22.11 10.14 4.79
N ASP A 143 -22.80 11.16 5.33
CA ASP A 143 -23.02 12.45 4.67
C ASP A 143 -22.13 13.55 5.31
N GLU A 144 -21.25 13.21 6.25
CA GLU A 144 -20.33 14.16 6.87
C GLU A 144 -19.29 14.64 5.86
N ARG A 145 -19.41 15.90 5.48
CA ARG A 145 -18.67 16.48 4.35
C ARG A 145 -17.15 16.33 4.46
N VAL A 146 -16.57 16.55 5.63
CA VAL A 146 -15.11 16.46 5.79
C VAL A 146 -14.62 15.00 5.63
N VAL A 147 -15.45 14.03 6.00
CA VAL A 147 -15.14 12.60 5.86
C VAL A 147 -15.27 12.16 4.41
N THR A 148 -16.36 12.52 3.75
CA THR A 148 -16.61 12.16 2.35
C THR A 148 -15.59 12.79 1.40
N GLU A 149 -15.24 14.08 1.58
CA GLU A 149 -14.20 14.75 0.80
C GLU A 149 -12.84 14.04 0.92
N LEU A 150 -12.44 13.63 2.13
CA LEU A 150 -11.18 12.89 2.29
C LEU A 150 -11.27 11.47 1.73
N ALA A 151 -12.38 10.77 1.93
CA ALA A 151 -12.57 9.43 1.41
C ALA A 151 -12.50 9.38 -0.13
N GLU A 152 -13.09 10.36 -0.82
CA GLU A 152 -12.96 10.53 -2.27
C GLU A 152 -11.50 10.71 -2.70
N VAL A 153 -10.75 11.55 -1.98
CA VAL A 153 -9.32 11.78 -2.25
C VAL A 153 -8.51 10.50 -2.02
N ILE A 154 -8.77 9.78 -0.92
CA ILE A 154 -8.09 8.50 -0.62
C ILE A 154 -8.36 7.47 -1.73
N ALA A 155 -9.63 7.27 -2.11
CA ALA A 155 -9.99 6.31 -3.14
C ALA A 155 -9.31 6.64 -4.48
N ALA A 156 -9.34 7.89 -4.90
CA ALA A 156 -8.76 8.30 -6.18
C ALA A 156 -7.22 8.22 -6.18
N SER A 157 -6.56 8.69 -5.10
CA SER A 157 -5.09 8.68 -5.04
C SER A 157 -4.55 7.25 -4.93
N GLN A 158 -5.15 6.41 -4.09
CA GLN A 158 -4.69 5.02 -3.94
C GLN A 158 -4.95 4.18 -5.18
N GLN A 159 -6.04 4.42 -5.92
CA GLN A 159 -6.25 3.75 -7.20
C GLN A 159 -5.17 4.15 -8.21
N TYR A 160 -4.81 5.42 -8.31
CA TYR A 160 -3.70 5.87 -9.16
C TYR A 160 -2.35 5.26 -8.74
N GLU A 161 -2.10 5.18 -7.43
CA GLU A 161 -0.89 4.57 -6.89
C GLU A 161 -0.84 3.06 -7.19
N ILE A 162 -1.96 2.32 -7.13
CA ILE A 162 -2.03 0.90 -7.54
C ILE A 162 -1.55 0.72 -8.98
N ASP A 163 -2.02 1.54 -9.90
CA ASP A 163 -1.63 1.46 -11.32
C ASP A 163 -0.12 1.73 -11.48
N THR A 164 0.42 2.71 -10.75
CA THR A 164 1.84 3.03 -10.73
C THR A 164 2.68 1.87 -10.16
N LEU A 165 2.27 1.30 -9.03
CA LEU A 165 2.95 0.18 -8.37
C LEU A 165 2.98 -1.07 -9.28
N GLN A 166 1.89 -1.34 -10.01
CA GLN A 166 1.82 -2.45 -10.97
C GLN A 166 2.77 -2.24 -12.14
N ALA A 167 2.81 -1.04 -12.72
CA ALA A 167 3.73 -0.70 -13.80
C ALA A 167 5.20 -0.86 -13.37
N LEU A 168 5.53 -0.48 -12.14
CA LEU A 168 6.88 -0.66 -11.58
C LEU A 168 7.26 -2.14 -11.38
N ILE A 169 6.31 -3.00 -11.03
CA ILE A 169 6.55 -4.45 -10.98
C ILE A 169 6.81 -5.00 -12.39
N GLU A 170 5.97 -4.65 -13.37
CA GLU A 170 6.12 -5.10 -14.75
C GLU A 170 7.47 -4.68 -15.34
N GLN A 171 7.90 -3.46 -15.10
CA GLN A 171 9.19 -2.95 -15.54
C GLN A 171 10.35 -3.77 -14.97
N ARG A 172 10.33 -4.11 -13.68
CA ARG A 172 11.39 -4.86 -13.01
C ARG A 172 11.40 -6.34 -13.43
N THR A 173 10.24 -6.97 -13.48
CA THR A 173 10.14 -8.40 -13.87
C THR A 173 10.38 -8.59 -15.37
N GLY A 174 9.95 -7.69 -16.22
CA GLY A 174 10.22 -7.71 -17.66
C GLY A 174 11.70 -7.55 -17.98
N ALA A 175 12.42 -6.69 -17.27
CA ALA A 175 13.86 -6.51 -17.42
C ALA A 175 14.65 -7.79 -17.05
N VAL A 176 14.23 -8.52 -16.02
CA VAL A 176 14.84 -9.81 -15.63
C VAL A 176 14.62 -10.86 -16.71
N ASP A 177 13.41 -10.98 -17.26
CA ASP A 177 13.10 -11.93 -18.34
C ASP A 177 13.92 -11.66 -19.61
N ASP A 178 14.12 -10.40 -19.96
CA ASP A 178 14.93 -10.02 -21.12
C ASP A 178 16.43 -10.28 -20.89
N ALA A 179 16.95 -10.04 -19.69
CA ALA A 179 18.33 -10.37 -19.33
C ALA A 179 18.59 -11.88 -19.34
N VAL A 180 17.65 -12.69 -18.86
CA VAL A 180 17.73 -14.16 -18.91
C VAL A 180 17.73 -14.67 -20.34
N LYS A 181 16.87 -14.11 -21.21
CA LYS A 181 16.81 -14.45 -22.64
C LYS A 181 18.13 -14.09 -23.36
N ALA A 182 18.69 -12.90 -23.09
CA ALA A 182 19.95 -12.45 -23.67
C ALA A 182 21.12 -13.37 -23.26
N SER A 183 21.22 -13.69 -21.97
CA SER A 183 22.25 -14.61 -21.43
C SER A 183 22.14 -16.02 -22.02
N SER A 184 20.93 -16.52 -22.25
CA SER A 184 20.69 -17.81 -22.88
C SER A 184 21.09 -17.85 -24.35
N ALA A 185 20.88 -16.72 -25.06
CA ALA A 185 21.27 -16.59 -26.47
C ALA A 185 22.80 -16.56 -26.63
N GLU A 186 23.53 -15.84 -25.77
CA GLU A 186 25.00 -15.79 -25.76
C GLU A 186 25.62 -17.17 -25.45
N HIS A 187 24.97 -17.97 -24.59
CA HIS A 187 25.45 -19.31 -24.26
C HIS A 187 25.26 -20.32 -25.39
N MET A 188 24.22 -20.14 -26.20
CA MET A 188 23.97 -20.98 -27.39
C MET A 188 24.97 -20.67 -28.52
N ASP A 189 25.33 -19.40 -28.71
CA ASP A 189 26.30 -18.97 -29.73
C ASP A 189 27.73 -19.51 -29.45
N GLN A 190 28.15 -19.55 -28.19
CA GLN A 190 29.44 -20.11 -27.78
C GLN A 190 29.55 -21.63 -27.91
N THR A 191 28.43 -22.38 -27.96
CA THR A 191 28.42 -23.82 -28.14
C THR A 191 28.49 -24.25 -29.60
N GLU A 192 28.06 -23.43 -30.56
CA GLU A 192 28.17 -23.68 -31.98
C GLU A 192 29.62 -23.50 -32.49
N ASP A 193 30.36 -22.52 -32.00
CA ASP A 193 31.79 -22.28 -32.37
C ASP A 193 32.74 -23.37 -31.84
N THR A 194 32.38 -24.15 -30.84
CA THR A 194 33.21 -25.25 -30.30
C THR A 194 33.03 -26.58 -31.06
N ILE A 195 32.00 -26.73 -31.88
CA ILE A 195 31.72 -27.99 -32.60
C ILE A 195 32.41 -28.00 -34.01
N GLU A 196 32.76 -26.83 -34.55
CA GLU A 196 33.42 -26.76 -35.91
C GLU A 196 34.94 -27.03 -35.90
N MET A 197 35.64 -27.15 -34.75
CA MET A 197 37.09 -27.31 -34.68
C MET A 197 37.60 -28.72 -34.54
N ASP A 198 36.74 -29.76 -34.46
CA ASP A 198 37.20 -31.13 -34.23
C ASP A 198 36.98 -32.10 -35.39
N GLY A 199 36.98 -31.58 -36.60
CA GLY A 199 36.73 -32.33 -37.84
C GLY A 199 37.80 -32.22 -38.90
N HIS A 200 39.11 -32.38 -38.54
CA HIS A 200 40.11 -32.63 -39.59
C HIS A 200 41.41 -33.22 -38.98
N ASN A 201 41.53 -34.51 -38.91
CA ASN A 201 42.79 -35.27 -39.19
C ASN A 201 42.53 -36.74 -39.15
N ASP A 202 42.51 -37.41 -40.32
CA ASP A 202 43.06 -38.74 -40.52
C ASP A 202 43.10 -39.01 -42.03
N GLY A 203 44.30 -39.19 -42.50
CA GLY A 203 44.61 -39.72 -43.83
C GLY A 203 46.12 -39.87 -44.02
N ASP A 204 46.69 -40.98 -43.62
CA ASP A 204 47.60 -41.86 -44.31
C ASP A 204 48.18 -42.90 -43.37
#